data_4e51c395d9c6e23844fb3dd04583a83e
#
_entry.id   4e51c395d9c6e23844fb3dd04583a83e
#
_cell.length_a   1.000
_cell.length_b   1.000
_cell.length_c   1.000
_cell.angle_alpha   90.00
_cell.angle_beta   90.00
_cell.angle_gamma   90.00
#
_symmetry.space_group_name_H-M   'P 1'
#
loop_
_entity.id
_entity.type
_entity.pdbx_description
1 polymer ?
#
loop_
_entity_poly.entity_id
_entity_poly.type
_entity_poly.pdbx_seq_one_letter_code
_entity_poly.pdbx_strand_id
1 'polypeptide(L)'
;MNELYDVLKTSKASDFLIREEQTESREAFFIGQKLDMSRAKKVTHTFLTVFVDSEDGKFRGSAEKEIHQGISREEMQQEIDQALFAAQFVQNPWYPVAEPSDAQASADMADASRDLTAKLVKLVQAMQEIKAEEDSRVNSYEIFVNQKQTHIRNSRGVDVTFSGFDCEIEVVTNSRKDDHEIEIYKDLRFSDKSAEKIIAEVRGMFHTGRQRLNAVPTRQNEHADVLLSGDAVGSFFQYFAMHTNASYQYMGVAKAKIGEAITGADADPLNIRLVPTLDGSAKNAPYDETGMPVAERVLFENGICRSYWGSLQHAHYIGMKNTTSMNNMVVEGGSKTLDELRSMPHIEITDFSAFDMDAVSGTCGGEIRLAYELSLIHISEPTR
;
A
#
# COMPACT_ATOMS: atom_id res chain seq x y z
N MET A 1 -27.65 -2.54 -0.56
CA MET A 1 -27.33 -1.17 -1.05
C MET A 1 -28.54 -0.34 -1.49
N ASN A 2 -29.47 -0.83 -2.37
CA ASN A 2 -30.57 -0.02 -2.89
C ASN A 2 -31.51 0.54 -1.79
N GLU A 3 -31.90 -0.28 -0.82
CA GLU A 3 -32.78 0.15 0.26
C GLU A 3 -32.11 1.24 1.14
N LEU A 4 -30.83 1.07 1.49
CA LEU A 4 -30.06 2.06 2.23
C LEU A 4 -29.99 3.39 1.45
N TYR A 5 -29.77 3.33 0.13
CA TYR A 5 -29.74 4.52 -0.72
C TYR A 5 -31.09 5.25 -0.73
N ASP A 6 -32.22 4.52 -0.77
CA ASP A 6 -33.56 5.10 -0.76
C ASP A 6 -33.90 5.75 0.59
N VAL A 7 -33.47 5.15 1.69
CA VAL A 7 -33.63 5.76 3.04
C VAL A 7 -32.80 7.03 3.15
N LEU A 8 -31.57 7.01 2.70
CA LEU A 8 -30.66 8.18 2.74
C LEU A 8 -31.16 9.36 1.92
N LYS A 9 -31.80 9.12 0.76
CA LYS A 9 -32.42 10.20 -0.04
C LYS A 9 -33.48 11.00 0.71
N THR A 10 -34.12 10.40 1.70
CA THR A 10 -35.15 11.04 2.52
C THR A 10 -34.63 11.48 3.89
N SER A 11 -33.36 11.26 4.18
CA SER A 11 -32.70 11.63 5.42
C SER A 11 -32.37 13.14 5.48
N LYS A 12 -31.84 13.59 6.61
CA LYS A 12 -31.34 14.96 6.81
C LYS A 12 -29.87 15.14 6.40
N ALA A 13 -29.26 14.18 5.75
CA ALA A 13 -27.91 14.31 5.25
C ALA A 13 -27.84 15.39 4.14
N SER A 14 -26.85 16.27 4.21
CA SER A 14 -26.56 17.22 3.12
C SER A 14 -26.03 16.47 1.89
N ASP A 15 -25.20 15.49 2.14
CA ASP A 15 -24.68 14.54 1.17
C ASP A 15 -24.42 13.18 1.85
N PHE A 16 -24.23 12.12 1.05
CA PHE A 16 -23.82 10.80 1.56
C PHE A 16 -23.00 10.04 0.52
N LEU A 17 -22.21 9.08 1.01
CA LEU A 17 -21.45 8.09 0.24
C LEU A 17 -21.72 6.70 0.82
N ILE A 18 -22.01 5.72 -0.03
CA ILE A 18 -22.12 4.30 0.31
C ILE A 18 -21.03 3.56 -0.44
N ARG A 19 -20.24 2.77 0.30
CA ARG A 19 -19.22 1.88 -0.27
C ARG A 19 -19.50 0.47 0.20
N GLU A 20 -19.89 -0.40 -0.72
CA GLU A 20 -20.10 -1.82 -0.46
C GLU A 20 -18.93 -2.62 -1.02
N GLU A 21 -18.31 -3.42 -0.16
CA GLU A 21 -17.15 -4.25 -0.49
C GLU A 21 -17.50 -5.71 -0.25
N GLN A 22 -17.52 -6.50 -1.30
CA GLN A 22 -17.67 -7.95 -1.20
C GLN A 22 -16.33 -8.62 -1.48
N THR A 23 -15.81 -9.36 -0.50
CA THR A 23 -14.57 -10.13 -0.64
C THR A 23 -14.89 -11.62 -0.63
N GLU A 24 -14.46 -12.33 -1.66
CA GLU A 24 -14.44 -13.80 -1.71
C GLU A 24 -12.98 -14.24 -1.63
N SER A 25 -12.66 -15.16 -0.69
CA SER A 25 -11.29 -15.66 -0.51
C SER A 25 -11.24 -17.19 -0.49
N ARG A 26 -10.06 -17.70 -0.86
CA ARG A 26 -9.60 -19.07 -0.63
C ARG A 26 -8.29 -19.00 0.11
N GLU A 27 -8.22 -19.70 1.23
CA GLU A 27 -7.13 -19.56 2.17
C GLU A 27 -6.58 -20.95 2.56
N ALA A 28 -5.27 -21.05 2.73
CA ALA A 28 -4.62 -22.26 3.17
C ALA A 28 -3.45 -21.93 4.13
N PHE A 29 -3.39 -22.66 5.23
CA PHE A 29 -2.46 -22.47 6.35
C PHE A 29 -1.59 -23.69 6.49
N PHE A 30 -0.28 -23.51 6.58
CA PHE A 30 0.68 -24.59 6.62
C PHE A 30 1.66 -24.45 7.80
N ILE A 31 1.97 -25.56 8.44
CA ILE A 31 3.07 -25.71 9.39
C ILE A 31 4.13 -26.57 8.71
N GLY A 32 5.29 -26.00 8.43
CA GLY A 32 6.25 -26.60 7.51
C GLY A 32 5.63 -26.85 6.14
N GLN A 33 5.64 -28.08 5.68
CA GLN A 33 5.03 -28.52 4.42
C GLN A 33 3.65 -29.17 4.59
N LYS A 34 3.15 -29.26 5.84
CA LYS A 34 1.89 -29.93 6.14
C LYS A 34 0.75 -28.93 6.20
N LEU A 35 -0.32 -29.20 5.44
CA LEU A 35 -1.56 -28.43 5.55
C LEU A 35 -2.15 -28.58 6.95
N ASP A 36 -2.34 -27.48 7.63
CA ASP A 36 -3.01 -27.39 8.93
C ASP A 36 -4.51 -27.08 8.74
N MET A 37 -4.83 -26.05 8.00
CA MET A 37 -6.21 -25.62 7.78
C MET A 37 -6.39 -25.08 6.36
N SER A 38 -7.61 -25.21 5.82
CA SER A 38 -8.06 -24.48 4.65
C SER A 38 -9.42 -23.84 4.91
N ARG A 39 -9.65 -22.66 4.33
CA ARG A 39 -10.88 -21.91 4.53
C ARG A 39 -11.35 -21.25 3.24
N ALA A 40 -12.67 -21.22 3.03
CA ALA A 40 -13.31 -20.40 2.02
C ALA A 40 -14.21 -19.38 2.74
N LYS A 41 -14.14 -18.13 2.32
CA LYS A 41 -14.84 -17.02 2.96
C LYS A 41 -15.49 -16.14 1.89
N LYS A 42 -16.70 -15.67 2.17
CA LYS A 42 -17.36 -14.62 1.41
C LYS A 42 -18.01 -13.65 2.40
N VAL A 43 -17.54 -12.41 2.40
CA VAL A 43 -17.97 -11.38 3.35
C VAL A 43 -18.32 -10.12 2.58
N THR A 44 -19.38 -9.43 3.02
CA THR A 44 -19.75 -8.13 2.50
C THR A 44 -19.77 -7.12 3.63
N HIS A 45 -19.05 -6.01 3.45
CA HIS A 45 -19.06 -4.85 4.31
C HIS A 45 -19.73 -3.69 3.59
N THR A 46 -20.60 -2.95 4.27
CA THR A 46 -21.25 -1.76 3.72
C THR A 46 -20.91 -0.57 4.62
N PHE A 47 -20.12 0.35 4.11
CA PHE A 47 -19.75 1.58 4.81
C PHE A 47 -20.61 2.73 4.31
N LEU A 48 -21.19 3.45 5.26
CA LEU A 48 -21.96 4.65 5.04
C LEU A 48 -21.18 5.85 5.58
N THR A 49 -20.89 6.83 4.74
CA THR A 49 -20.45 8.16 5.18
C THR A 49 -21.58 9.15 4.96
N VAL A 50 -22.00 9.84 6.01
CA VAL A 50 -22.96 10.95 5.94
C VAL A 50 -22.26 12.28 6.12
N PHE A 51 -22.77 13.32 5.45
CA PHE A 51 -22.28 14.69 5.55
C PHE A 51 -23.38 15.61 6.05
N VAL A 52 -23.02 16.53 6.95
CA VAL A 52 -23.93 17.54 7.53
C VAL A 52 -23.27 18.91 7.37
N ASP A 53 -23.91 19.78 6.61
CA ASP A 53 -23.43 21.15 6.43
C ASP A 53 -23.92 22.06 7.56
N SER A 54 -23.08 23.02 7.96
CA SER A 54 -23.49 24.08 8.89
C SER A 54 -24.54 25.01 8.25
N GLU A 55 -25.34 25.69 9.06
CA GLU A 55 -26.40 26.60 8.58
C GLU A 55 -25.83 27.73 7.69
N ASP A 56 -24.61 28.18 7.94
CA ASP A 56 -23.94 29.22 7.15
C ASP A 56 -23.20 28.67 5.93
N GLY A 57 -23.22 27.36 5.71
CA GLY A 57 -22.56 26.66 4.60
C GLY A 57 -21.02 26.69 4.60
N LYS A 58 -20.40 27.13 5.71
CA LYS A 58 -18.93 27.25 5.77
C LYS A 58 -18.22 25.98 6.25
N PHE A 59 -18.94 25.15 6.98
CA PHE A 59 -18.39 23.93 7.57
C PHE A 59 -19.19 22.71 7.15
N ARG A 60 -18.52 21.59 7.11
CA ARG A 60 -19.08 20.27 6.81
C ARG A 60 -18.58 19.26 7.82
N GLY A 61 -19.50 18.65 8.57
CA GLY A 61 -19.21 17.48 9.37
C GLY A 61 -19.39 16.20 8.58
N SER A 62 -18.68 15.16 8.96
CA SER A 62 -18.86 13.82 8.40
C SER A 62 -18.70 12.75 9.47
N ALA A 63 -19.40 11.64 9.28
CA ALA A 63 -19.22 10.43 10.06
C ALA A 63 -19.39 9.22 9.17
N GLU A 64 -18.47 8.24 9.33
CA GLU A 64 -18.56 6.94 8.69
C GLU A 64 -19.06 5.89 9.68
N LYS A 65 -19.90 4.97 9.20
CA LYS A 65 -20.41 3.85 9.96
C LYS A 65 -20.57 2.62 9.07
N GLU A 66 -20.23 1.45 9.61
CA GLU A 66 -20.53 0.19 8.95
C GLU A 66 -21.99 -0.18 9.20
N ILE A 67 -22.70 -0.50 8.14
CA ILE A 67 -24.11 -0.95 8.16
C ILE A 67 -24.11 -2.46 7.93
N HIS A 68 -24.55 -3.20 8.93
CA HIS A 68 -24.60 -4.66 8.84
C HIS A 68 -25.71 -5.15 7.92
N GLN A 69 -25.46 -6.28 7.24
CA GLN A 69 -26.47 -6.89 6.37
C GLN A 69 -27.63 -7.48 7.18
N GLY A 70 -28.82 -7.43 6.61
CA GLY A 70 -30.02 -8.08 7.20
C GLY A 70 -30.70 -7.31 8.31
N ILE A 71 -30.29 -6.07 8.60
CA ILE A 71 -31.02 -5.20 9.51
C ILE A 71 -32.33 -4.70 8.89
N SER A 72 -33.33 -4.44 9.74
CA SER A 72 -34.61 -3.87 9.31
C SER A 72 -34.47 -2.42 8.85
N ARG A 73 -35.49 -1.92 8.15
CA ARG A 73 -35.53 -0.51 7.70
C ARG A 73 -35.52 0.46 8.89
N GLU A 74 -36.15 0.10 10.00
CA GLU A 74 -36.19 0.87 11.23
C GLU A 74 -34.80 0.94 11.88
N GLU A 75 -34.10 -0.18 11.96
CA GLU A 75 -32.71 -0.23 12.45
C GLU A 75 -31.78 0.56 11.53
N MET A 76 -31.94 0.44 10.21
CA MET A 76 -31.18 1.20 9.25
C MET A 76 -31.35 2.72 9.44
N GLN A 77 -32.61 3.17 9.68
CA GLN A 77 -32.87 4.58 10.00
C GLN A 77 -32.16 5.01 11.31
N GLN A 78 -32.17 4.16 12.35
CA GLN A 78 -31.48 4.45 13.60
C GLN A 78 -29.95 4.59 13.40
N GLU A 79 -29.35 3.72 12.59
CA GLU A 79 -27.93 3.78 12.25
C GLU A 79 -27.58 5.08 11.51
N ILE A 80 -28.42 5.49 10.57
CA ILE A 80 -28.30 6.77 9.85
C ILE A 80 -28.42 7.96 10.82
N ASP A 81 -29.42 7.95 11.70
CA ASP A 81 -29.64 9.04 12.66
C ASP A 81 -28.46 9.18 13.64
N GLN A 82 -27.88 8.07 14.08
CA GLN A 82 -26.65 8.07 14.90
C GLN A 82 -25.45 8.64 14.13
N ALA A 83 -25.27 8.26 12.86
CA ALA A 83 -24.21 8.80 12.03
C ALA A 83 -24.37 10.31 11.79
N LEU A 84 -25.59 10.76 11.51
CA LEU A 84 -25.93 12.19 11.38
C LEU A 84 -25.67 12.97 12.66
N PHE A 85 -26.02 12.39 13.81
CA PHE A 85 -25.72 13.01 15.11
C PHE A 85 -24.20 13.13 15.33
N ALA A 86 -23.44 12.08 15.06
CA ALA A 86 -21.98 12.10 15.19
C ALA A 86 -21.33 13.13 14.25
N ALA A 87 -21.80 13.25 13.01
CA ALA A 87 -21.30 14.20 12.04
C ALA A 87 -21.42 15.66 12.48
N GLN A 88 -22.42 16.02 13.31
CA GLN A 88 -22.60 17.39 13.80
C GLN A 88 -21.47 17.88 14.72
N PHE A 89 -20.71 16.99 15.32
CA PHE A 89 -19.57 17.33 16.19
C PHE A 89 -18.26 17.55 15.43
N VAL A 90 -18.24 17.26 14.12
CA VAL A 90 -17.09 17.47 13.26
C VAL A 90 -17.28 18.75 12.47
N GLN A 91 -16.28 19.65 12.47
CA GLN A 91 -16.33 20.94 11.78
C GLN A 91 -15.09 21.10 10.89
N ASN A 92 -15.15 20.52 9.70
CA ASN A 92 -14.16 20.81 8.66
C ASN A 92 -14.59 22.01 7.82
N PRO A 93 -13.70 22.83 7.28
CA PRO A 93 -14.07 23.74 6.20
C PRO A 93 -14.84 22.96 5.12
N TRP A 94 -15.81 23.60 4.52
CA TRP A 94 -16.67 22.93 3.53
C TRP A 94 -15.87 22.40 2.33
N TYR A 95 -16.23 21.22 1.83
CA TYR A 95 -15.68 20.59 0.64
C TYR A 95 -16.76 19.77 -0.09
N PRO A 96 -16.66 19.58 -1.42
CA PRO A 96 -17.65 18.81 -2.18
C PRO A 96 -17.47 17.30 -1.95
N VAL A 97 -18.51 16.53 -2.23
CA VAL A 97 -18.39 15.09 -2.53
C VAL A 97 -18.12 14.91 -4.02
N ALA A 98 -17.65 13.69 -4.40
CA ALA A 98 -17.38 13.38 -5.79
C ALA A 98 -18.64 13.53 -6.67
N GLU A 99 -18.47 14.03 -7.88
CA GLU A 99 -19.48 14.08 -8.94
C GLU A 99 -19.10 13.07 -10.04
N PRO A 100 -20.08 12.60 -10.84
CA PRO A 100 -19.80 11.74 -11.98
C PRO A 100 -18.75 12.36 -12.90
N SER A 101 -17.80 11.54 -13.35
CA SER A 101 -16.72 11.97 -14.24
C SER A 101 -16.83 11.28 -15.59
N ASP A 102 -16.66 12.06 -16.67
CA ASP A 102 -16.54 11.52 -18.04
C ASP A 102 -15.13 10.93 -18.31
N ALA A 103 -14.19 11.06 -17.36
CA ALA A 103 -12.86 10.48 -17.49
C ALA A 103 -12.95 8.96 -17.53
N GLN A 104 -12.27 8.37 -18.51
CA GLN A 104 -12.22 6.93 -18.63
C GLN A 104 -11.35 6.35 -17.52
N ALA A 105 -11.92 5.48 -16.68
CA ALA A 105 -11.16 4.72 -15.71
C ALA A 105 -10.22 3.72 -16.40
N SER A 106 -9.15 3.33 -15.73
CA SER A 106 -8.33 2.20 -16.18
C SER A 106 -9.17 0.92 -16.25
N ALA A 107 -8.75 -0.03 -17.08
CA ALA A 107 -9.47 -1.29 -17.22
C ALA A 107 -9.59 -1.99 -15.85
N ASP A 108 -10.76 -2.58 -15.60
CA ASP A 108 -10.97 -3.47 -14.45
C ASP A 108 -10.00 -4.67 -14.56
N MET A 109 -9.11 -4.80 -13.58
CA MET A 109 -8.04 -5.81 -13.57
C MET A 109 -8.53 -7.18 -13.12
N ALA A 110 -9.74 -7.28 -12.60
CA ALA A 110 -10.32 -8.55 -12.18
C ALA A 110 -11.15 -9.16 -13.30
N ASP A 111 -10.61 -10.20 -13.93
CA ASP A 111 -11.43 -11.14 -14.66
C ASP A 111 -12.36 -11.84 -13.67
N ALA A 112 -13.67 -11.54 -13.73
CA ALA A 112 -14.69 -12.14 -12.88
C ALA A 112 -14.78 -13.68 -13.03
N SER A 113 -14.11 -14.24 -14.02
CA SER A 113 -14.04 -15.68 -14.28
C SER A 113 -12.86 -16.38 -13.56
N ARG A 114 -12.04 -15.69 -12.77
CA ARG A 114 -10.87 -16.29 -12.11
C ARG A 114 -11.28 -17.38 -11.13
N ASP A 115 -10.74 -18.57 -11.34
CA ASP A 115 -10.87 -19.68 -10.40
C ASP A 115 -9.90 -19.50 -9.23
N LEU A 116 -10.40 -18.95 -8.11
CA LEU A 116 -9.61 -18.71 -6.91
C LEU A 116 -9.01 -20.02 -6.36
N THR A 117 -9.73 -21.14 -6.47
CA THR A 117 -9.23 -22.43 -5.99
C THR A 117 -8.08 -22.93 -6.85
N ALA A 118 -8.18 -22.84 -8.18
CA ALA A 118 -7.08 -23.19 -9.06
C ALA A 118 -5.85 -22.30 -8.85
N LYS A 119 -6.03 -21.00 -8.57
CA LYS A 119 -4.92 -20.10 -8.22
C LYS A 119 -4.29 -20.49 -6.89
N LEU A 120 -5.08 -20.75 -5.85
CA LEU A 120 -4.58 -21.23 -4.55
C LEU A 120 -3.73 -22.51 -4.71
N VAL A 121 -4.24 -23.50 -5.46
CA VAL A 121 -3.51 -24.76 -5.70
C VAL A 121 -2.16 -24.51 -6.37
N LYS A 122 -2.08 -23.63 -7.36
CA LYS A 122 -0.80 -23.26 -8.01
C LYS A 122 0.18 -22.61 -7.03
N LEU A 123 -0.29 -21.73 -6.14
CA LEU A 123 0.57 -21.10 -5.14
C LEU A 123 1.05 -22.12 -4.10
N VAL A 124 0.17 -23.03 -3.65
CA VAL A 124 0.55 -24.13 -2.76
C VAL A 124 1.61 -25.02 -3.41
N GLN A 125 1.44 -25.37 -4.69
CA GLN A 125 2.44 -26.15 -5.43
C GLN A 125 3.80 -25.45 -5.46
N ALA A 126 3.84 -24.15 -5.76
CA ALA A 126 5.07 -23.36 -5.76
C ALA A 126 5.75 -23.39 -4.37
N MET A 127 5.01 -23.22 -3.29
CA MET A 127 5.56 -23.28 -1.93
C MET A 127 6.06 -24.68 -1.57
N GLN A 128 5.39 -25.74 -2.01
CA GLN A 128 5.80 -27.11 -1.75
C GLN A 128 7.04 -27.57 -2.55
N GLU A 129 7.41 -26.86 -3.61
CA GLU A 129 8.67 -27.09 -4.32
C GLU A 129 9.89 -26.60 -3.53
N ILE A 130 9.68 -25.75 -2.52
CA ILE A 130 10.75 -25.21 -1.67
C ILE A 130 11.15 -26.26 -0.65
N LYS A 131 12.23 -26.96 -0.90
CA LYS A 131 12.75 -27.98 0.02
C LYS A 131 13.60 -27.35 1.11
N ALA A 132 13.59 -27.96 2.30
CA ALA A 132 14.52 -27.62 3.36
C ALA A 132 15.97 -27.84 2.88
N GLU A 133 16.86 -26.95 3.30
CA GLU A 133 18.30 -27.07 3.15
C GLU A 133 18.88 -27.57 4.48
N GLU A 134 20.19 -27.83 4.55
CA GLU A 134 20.81 -28.39 5.76
C GLU A 134 20.57 -27.49 6.99
N ASP A 135 20.62 -26.20 6.79
CA ASP A 135 20.57 -25.18 7.84
C ASP A 135 19.30 -24.32 7.81
N SER A 136 18.45 -24.45 6.79
CA SER A 136 17.32 -23.54 6.57
C SER A 136 16.06 -24.26 6.12
N ARG A 137 14.91 -23.83 6.62
CA ARG A 137 13.60 -24.40 6.27
C ARG A 137 12.49 -23.35 6.31
N VAL A 138 11.42 -23.63 5.59
CA VAL A 138 10.13 -22.96 5.80
C VAL A 138 9.52 -23.47 7.10
N ASN A 139 9.24 -22.57 8.05
CA ASN A 139 8.60 -22.88 9.33
C ASN A 139 7.08 -22.98 9.19
N SER A 140 6.50 -21.94 8.61
CA SER A 140 5.07 -21.86 8.34
C SER A 140 4.80 -20.92 7.17
N TYR A 141 3.64 -21.07 6.55
CA TYR A 141 3.15 -20.08 5.58
C TYR A 141 1.62 -20.10 5.50
N GLU A 142 1.08 -18.96 5.14
CA GLU A 142 -0.33 -18.75 4.90
C GLU A 142 -0.52 -18.18 3.49
N ILE A 143 -1.50 -18.67 2.77
CA ILE A 143 -1.80 -18.21 1.42
C ILE A 143 -3.25 -17.73 1.38
N PHE A 144 -3.43 -16.51 0.90
CA PHE A 144 -4.74 -15.90 0.65
C PHE A 144 -4.86 -15.57 -0.82
N VAL A 145 -5.96 -15.96 -1.41
CA VAL A 145 -6.34 -15.60 -2.79
C VAL A 145 -7.68 -14.91 -2.73
N ASN A 146 -7.70 -13.62 -3.00
CA ASN A 146 -8.84 -12.75 -2.79
C ASN A 146 -9.36 -12.18 -4.11
N GLN A 147 -10.68 -12.17 -4.25
CA GLN A 147 -11.39 -11.35 -5.22
C GLN A 147 -12.30 -10.39 -4.47
N LYS A 148 -12.12 -9.09 -4.71
CA LYS A 148 -12.89 -8.02 -4.10
C LYS A 148 -13.74 -7.35 -5.18
N GLN A 149 -15.04 -7.21 -4.93
CA GLN A 149 -15.91 -6.34 -5.71
C GLN A 149 -16.28 -5.14 -4.85
N THR A 150 -16.08 -3.95 -5.39
CA THR A 150 -16.42 -2.69 -4.73
C THR A 150 -17.50 -1.98 -5.53
N HIS A 151 -18.57 -1.57 -4.86
CA HIS A 151 -19.62 -0.73 -5.43
C HIS A 151 -19.72 0.57 -4.63
N ILE A 152 -19.58 1.69 -5.30
CA ILE A 152 -19.60 3.03 -4.69
C ILE A 152 -20.77 3.82 -5.29
N ARG A 153 -21.60 4.38 -4.40
CA ARG A 153 -22.70 5.29 -4.78
C ARG A 153 -22.73 6.49 -3.84
N ASN A 154 -23.08 7.65 -4.36
CA ASN A 154 -23.25 8.84 -3.55
C ASN A 154 -24.50 9.64 -3.91
N SER A 155 -24.76 10.71 -3.15
CA SER A 155 -25.90 11.61 -3.34
C SER A 155 -25.84 12.44 -4.62
N ARG A 156 -24.65 12.58 -5.25
CA ARG A 156 -24.40 13.41 -6.43
C ARG A 156 -24.42 12.63 -7.74
N GLY A 157 -24.71 11.32 -7.69
CA GLY A 157 -24.89 10.51 -8.89
C GLY A 157 -23.70 9.67 -9.30
N VAL A 158 -22.63 9.62 -8.50
CA VAL A 158 -21.61 8.58 -8.66
C VAL A 158 -22.26 7.23 -8.40
N ASP A 159 -22.08 6.28 -9.34
CA ASP A 159 -22.55 4.90 -9.25
C ASP A 159 -21.60 4.02 -10.07
N VAL A 160 -20.56 3.50 -9.42
CA VAL A 160 -19.50 2.74 -10.07
C VAL A 160 -19.28 1.42 -9.36
N THR A 161 -19.03 0.37 -10.15
CA THR A 161 -18.68 -0.97 -9.65
C THR A 161 -17.40 -1.42 -10.34
N PHE A 162 -16.48 -1.96 -9.56
CA PHE A 162 -15.22 -2.51 -10.07
C PHE A 162 -14.76 -3.68 -9.22
N SER A 163 -13.83 -4.44 -9.74
CA SER A 163 -13.29 -5.61 -9.07
C SER A 163 -11.77 -5.50 -8.95
N GLY A 164 -11.23 -6.01 -7.84
CA GLY A 164 -9.82 -6.20 -7.59
C GLY A 164 -9.51 -7.67 -7.36
N PHE A 165 -8.27 -8.05 -7.59
CA PHE A 165 -7.77 -9.38 -7.32
C PHE A 165 -6.38 -9.28 -6.73
N ASP A 166 -6.17 -9.98 -5.61
CA ASP A 166 -4.87 -10.05 -4.97
C ASP A 166 -4.58 -11.45 -4.40
N CYS A 167 -3.30 -11.73 -4.29
CA CYS A 167 -2.77 -12.87 -3.55
C CYS A 167 -1.83 -12.35 -2.49
N GLU A 168 -1.85 -13.01 -1.34
CA GLU A 168 -0.94 -12.75 -0.23
C GLU A 168 -0.32 -14.08 0.21
N ILE A 169 0.99 -14.09 0.41
CA ILE A 169 1.71 -15.22 1.01
C ILE A 169 2.50 -14.67 2.18
N GLU A 170 2.04 -14.96 3.38
CA GLU A 170 2.83 -14.75 4.58
C GLU A 170 3.70 -15.97 4.82
N VAL A 171 5.01 -15.80 4.93
CA VAL A 171 5.94 -16.90 5.08
C VAL A 171 6.97 -16.63 6.16
N VAL A 172 7.19 -17.62 6.99
CA VAL A 172 8.21 -17.65 8.03
C VAL A 172 9.25 -18.70 7.70
N THR A 173 10.52 -18.30 7.73
CA THR A 173 11.65 -19.21 7.52
C THR A 173 12.56 -19.21 8.74
N ASN A 174 13.15 -20.35 9.06
CA ASN A 174 14.17 -20.47 10.09
C ASN A 174 15.49 -20.93 9.47
N SER A 175 16.58 -20.25 9.87
CA SER A 175 17.95 -20.67 9.58
C SER A 175 18.68 -20.91 10.90
N ARG A 176 19.44 -22.02 11.02
CA ARG A 176 20.09 -22.43 12.26
C ARG A 176 21.55 -22.76 12.05
N LYS A 177 22.36 -22.31 12.99
CA LYS A 177 23.77 -22.68 13.09
C LYS A 177 24.13 -22.89 14.56
N ASP A 178 24.58 -24.09 14.90
CA ASP A 178 24.84 -24.52 16.30
C ASP A 178 23.60 -24.28 17.19
N ASP A 179 23.73 -23.47 18.23
CA ASP A 179 22.63 -23.11 19.15
C ASP A 179 21.93 -21.78 18.75
N HIS A 180 22.33 -21.14 17.64
CA HIS A 180 21.75 -19.90 17.16
C HIS A 180 20.70 -20.17 16.08
N GLU A 181 19.57 -19.50 16.18
CA GLU A 181 18.49 -19.57 15.18
C GLU A 181 18.04 -18.17 14.80
N ILE A 182 17.85 -17.95 13.51
CA ILE A 182 17.32 -16.73 12.92
C ILE A 182 15.99 -17.08 12.27
N GLU A 183 14.95 -16.34 12.66
CA GLU A 183 13.64 -16.34 12.02
C GLU A 183 13.51 -15.12 11.14
N ILE A 184 12.94 -15.31 9.93
CA ILE A 184 12.62 -14.22 9.00
C ILE A 184 11.17 -14.41 8.59
N TYR A 185 10.37 -13.34 8.75
CA TYR A 185 9.02 -13.20 8.25
C TYR A 185 9.02 -12.35 6.98
N LYS A 186 8.21 -12.71 6.00
CA LYS A 186 7.93 -11.90 4.82
C LYS A 186 6.47 -12.01 4.39
N ASP A 187 5.89 -10.88 4.01
CA ASP A 187 4.56 -10.76 3.41
C ASP A 187 4.74 -10.42 1.92
N LEU A 188 4.29 -11.32 1.05
CA LEU A 188 4.35 -11.19 -0.40
C LEU A 188 2.96 -10.87 -0.94
N ARG A 189 2.73 -9.62 -1.38
CA ARG A 189 1.45 -9.17 -1.95
C ARG A 189 1.57 -8.89 -3.43
N PHE A 190 0.70 -9.49 -4.24
CA PHE A 190 0.72 -9.37 -5.69
C PHE A 190 -0.63 -9.73 -6.32
N SER A 191 -0.93 -9.24 -7.51
CA SER A 191 -2.06 -9.73 -8.31
C SER A 191 -1.63 -10.88 -9.22
N ASP A 192 -0.42 -10.84 -9.74
CA ASP A 192 0.20 -11.94 -10.46
C ASP A 192 1.72 -12.00 -10.22
N LYS A 193 2.20 -13.22 -9.98
CA LYS A 193 3.62 -13.53 -9.78
C LYS A 193 3.87 -14.99 -10.18
N SER A 194 4.93 -15.23 -10.93
CA SER A 194 5.28 -16.60 -11.34
C SER A 194 5.80 -17.44 -10.17
N ALA A 195 5.63 -18.75 -10.25
CA ALA A 195 6.12 -19.70 -9.25
C ALA A 195 7.63 -19.55 -9.00
N GLU A 196 8.41 -19.38 -10.09
CA GLU A 196 9.87 -19.22 -10.02
C GLU A 196 10.27 -17.99 -9.20
N LYS A 197 9.54 -16.86 -9.37
CA LYS A 197 9.80 -15.64 -8.58
C LYS A 197 9.45 -15.84 -7.11
N ILE A 198 8.34 -16.52 -6.78
CA ILE A 198 7.97 -16.85 -5.40
C ILE A 198 9.03 -17.73 -4.75
N ILE A 199 9.43 -18.81 -5.44
CA ILE A 199 10.47 -19.72 -4.96
C ILE A 199 11.80 -18.98 -4.73
N ALA A 200 12.19 -18.13 -5.68
CA ALA A 200 13.41 -17.34 -5.56
C ALA A 200 13.39 -16.38 -4.35
N GLU A 201 12.26 -15.72 -4.08
CA GLU A 201 12.13 -14.84 -2.93
C GLU A 201 12.24 -15.59 -1.61
N VAL A 202 11.59 -16.75 -1.46
CA VAL A 202 11.67 -17.55 -0.23
C VAL A 202 13.07 -18.14 -0.06
N ARG A 203 13.73 -18.60 -1.12
CA ARG A 203 15.15 -19.01 -1.06
C ARG A 203 16.08 -17.86 -0.73
N GLY A 204 15.75 -16.64 -1.16
CA GLY A 204 16.43 -15.43 -0.73
C GLY A 204 16.36 -15.22 0.79
N MET A 205 15.24 -15.57 1.43
CA MET A 205 15.12 -15.53 2.90
C MET A 205 16.08 -16.52 3.57
N PHE A 206 16.25 -17.73 3.03
CA PHE A 206 17.27 -18.68 3.53
C PHE A 206 18.69 -18.10 3.43
N HIS A 207 19.00 -17.46 2.30
CA HIS A 207 20.29 -16.79 2.14
C HIS A 207 20.46 -15.67 3.18
N THR A 208 19.48 -14.79 3.36
CA THR A 208 19.51 -13.72 4.38
C THR A 208 19.67 -14.28 5.78
N GLY A 209 18.95 -15.36 6.13
CA GLY A 209 19.07 -16.03 7.44
C GLY A 209 20.51 -16.52 7.70
N ARG A 210 21.12 -17.18 6.72
CA ARG A 210 22.52 -17.63 6.81
C ARG A 210 23.51 -16.47 6.96
N GLN A 211 23.31 -15.39 6.20
CA GLN A 211 24.16 -14.21 6.32
C GLN A 211 24.05 -13.58 7.72
N ARG A 212 22.84 -13.48 8.26
CA ARG A 212 22.62 -12.95 9.63
C ARG A 212 23.24 -13.85 10.72
N LEU A 213 23.25 -15.18 10.55
CA LEU A 213 23.92 -16.11 11.46
C LEU A 213 25.45 -15.93 11.46
N ASN A 214 26.02 -15.50 10.34
CA ASN A 214 27.48 -15.32 10.19
C ASN A 214 27.92 -13.85 10.33
N ALA A 215 26.97 -12.92 10.54
CA ALA A 215 27.28 -11.52 10.64
C ALA A 215 28.07 -11.17 11.91
N VAL A 216 29.03 -10.27 11.77
CA VAL A 216 29.84 -9.73 12.85
C VAL A 216 29.29 -8.37 13.33
N PRO A 217 29.62 -7.90 14.54
CA PRO A 217 29.25 -6.58 14.98
C PRO A 217 29.78 -5.48 14.05
N THR A 218 28.91 -4.51 13.71
CA THR A 218 29.29 -3.35 12.89
C THR A 218 30.41 -2.55 13.55
N ARG A 219 31.39 -2.10 12.76
CA ARG A 219 32.38 -1.12 13.23
C ARG A 219 31.71 0.24 13.40
N GLN A 220 32.18 1.02 14.36
CA GLN A 220 31.75 2.40 14.53
C GLN A 220 32.28 3.24 13.37
N ASN A 221 31.37 3.78 12.54
CA ASN A 221 31.69 4.69 11.46
C ASN A 221 31.04 6.04 11.72
N GLU A 222 31.81 7.10 11.65
CA GLU A 222 31.30 8.49 11.81
C GLU A 222 30.64 8.97 10.49
N HIS A 223 31.18 8.53 9.35
CA HIS A 223 30.70 8.89 8.03
C HIS A 223 30.88 7.69 7.10
N ALA A 224 29.83 7.31 6.40
CA ALA A 224 29.86 6.30 5.35
C ALA A 224 28.84 6.62 4.27
N ASP A 225 29.17 6.32 3.03
CA ASP A 225 28.19 6.25 1.96
C ASP A 225 27.28 5.05 2.19
N VAL A 226 25.99 5.23 2.05
CA VAL A 226 25.00 4.18 2.30
C VAL A 226 24.25 3.85 1.01
N LEU A 227 24.21 2.58 0.69
CA LEU A 227 23.33 2.00 -0.36
C LEU A 227 22.15 1.29 0.32
N LEU A 228 20.95 1.82 0.14
CA LEU A 228 19.73 1.15 0.61
C LEU A 228 19.27 0.13 -0.43
N SER A 229 18.90 -1.06 0.03
CA SER A 229 18.33 -2.14 -0.78
C SER A 229 17.04 -2.66 -0.16
N GLY A 230 16.25 -3.42 -0.93
CA GLY A 230 15.03 -4.02 -0.43
C GLY A 230 13.90 -3.02 -0.15
N ASP A 231 13.07 -3.32 0.87
CA ASP A 231 11.83 -2.60 1.15
C ASP A 231 12.05 -1.16 1.65
N ALA A 232 13.20 -0.88 2.26
CA ALA A 232 13.59 0.45 2.72
C ALA A 232 13.66 1.48 1.58
N VAL A 233 13.96 1.05 0.36
CA VAL A 233 14.00 1.92 -0.83
C VAL A 233 12.61 2.51 -1.11
N GLY A 234 11.55 1.69 -1.00
CA GLY A 234 10.17 2.15 -1.16
C GLY A 234 9.79 3.22 -0.14
N SER A 235 10.12 2.99 1.14
CA SER A 235 9.87 3.94 2.23
C SER A 235 10.64 5.25 2.04
N PHE A 236 11.90 5.18 1.57
CA PHE A 236 12.70 6.36 1.25
C PHE A 236 12.04 7.23 0.18
N PHE A 237 11.59 6.65 -0.93
CA PHE A 237 10.95 7.41 -2.00
C PHE A 237 9.53 7.87 -1.65
N GLN A 238 8.83 7.15 -0.76
CA GLN A 238 7.54 7.58 -0.24
C GLN A 238 7.62 8.94 0.47
N TYR A 239 8.73 9.26 1.12
CA TYR A 239 8.97 10.58 1.69
C TYR A 239 8.75 11.70 0.67
N PHE A 240 9.34 11.60 -0.53
CA PHE A 240 9.17 12.59 -1.58
C PHE A 240 7.72 12.68 -2.07
N ALA A 241 7.07 11.53 -2.26
CA ALA A 241 5.67 11.48 -2.68
C ALA A 241 4.75 12.13 -1.62
N MET A 242 5.00 11.95 -0.33
CA MET A 242 4.23 12.60 0.75
C MET A 242 4.36 14.11 0.76
N HIS A 243 5.50 14.68 0.35
CA HIS A 243 5.64 16.12 0.21
C HIS A 243 4.83 16.73 -0.94
N THR A 244 4.28 15.91 -1.83
CA THR A 244 3.30 16.31 -2.85
C THR A 244 1.86 15.99 -2.46
N ASN A 245 1.61 15.47 -1.25
CA ASN A 245 0.27 15.17 -0.78
C ASN A 245 -0.50 16.44 -0.40
N ALA A 246 -1.74 16.55 -0.84
CA ALA A 246 -2.60 17.71 -0.61
C ALA A 246 -2.84 18.02 0.88
N SER A 247 -2.88 16.99 1.75
CA SER A 247 -3.01 17.21 3.20
C SER A 247 -1.75 17.86 3.78
N TYR A 248 -0.56 17.47 3.34
CA TYR A 248 0.71 18.06 3.76
C TYR A 248 0.85 19.50 3.26
N GLN A 249 0.38 19.77 2.03
CA GLN A 249 0.31 21.15 1.51
C GLN A 249 -0.63 22.01 2.36
N TYR A 250 -1.82 21.50 2.67
CA TYR A 250 -2.81 22.21 3.50
C TYR A 250 -2.30 22.47 4.92
N MET A 251 -1.64 21.51 5.55
CA MET A 251 -1.05 21.66 6.88
C MET A 251 0.20 22.56 6.90
N GLY A 252 0.74 22.93 5.74
CA GLY A 252 1.94 23.76 5.64
C GLY A 252 3.25 23.04 6.01
N VAL A 253 3.27 21.70 6.03
CA VAL A 253 4.44 20.88 6.36
C VAL A 253 5.17 20.35 5.11
N ALA A 254 4.56 20.48 3.94
CA ALA A 254 5.14 20.05 2.68
C ALA A 254 6.33 20.92 2.26
N LYS A 255 7.39 20.27 1.75
CA LYS A 255 8.57 20.94 1.18
C LYS A 255 8.47 21.14 -0.34
N ALA A 256 7.71 20.28 -1.04
CA ALA A 256 7.56 20.37 -2.49
C ALA A 256 6.61 21.49 -2.87
N LYS A 257 7.03 22.32 -3.87
CA LYS A 257 6.16 23.33 -4.48
C LYS A 257 6.20 23.16 -5.99
N ILE A 258 5.05 23.27 -6.63
CA ILE A 258 4.94 23.14 -8.11
C ILE A 258 5.90 24.10 -8.79
N GLY A 259 6.73 23.58 -9.69
CA GLY A 259 7.74 24.32 -10.44
C GLY A 259 9.09 24.46 -9.73
N GLU A 260 9.21 24.07 -8.45
CA GLU A 260 10.46 24.13 -7.70
C GLU A 260 11.14 22.75 -7.60
N ALA A 261 12.47 22.75 -7.52
CA ALA A 261 13.24 21.54 -7.30
C ALA A 261 13.19 21.13 -5.81
N ILE A 262 13.05 19.81 -5.55
CA ILE A 262 13.10 19.25 -4.21
C ILE A 262 14.46 18.65 -3.89
N THR A 263 15.25 18.29 -4.90
CA THR A 263 16.58 17.70 -4.77
C THR A 263 17.67 18.78 -4.86
N GLY A 264 18.82 18.54 -4.20
CA GLY A 264 20.01 19.37 -4.34
C GLY A 264 20.61 19.27 -5.74
N ALA A 265 21.51 20.21 -6.08
CA ALA A 265 22.13 20.31 -7.40
C ALA A 265 23.03 19.07 -7.74
N ASP A 266 23.58 18.42 -6.71
CA ASP A 266 24.47 17.26 -6.87
C ASP A 266 23.72 15.92 -6.83
N ALA A 267 22.38 15.94 -6.69
CA ALA A 267 21.57 14.73 -6.68
C ALA A 267 21.21 14.29 -8.09
N ASP A 268 21.10 12.98 -8.30
CA ASP A 268 20.52 12.45 -9.51
C ASP A 268 19.09 12.98 -9.73
N PRO A 269 18.66 13.20 -10.98
CA PRO A 269 17.31 13.63 -11.28
C PRO A 269 16.25 12.68 -10.72
N LEU A 270 15.34 13.20 -9.89
CA LEU A 270 14.25 12.44 -9.32
C LEU A 270 13.05 12.45 -10.25
N ASN A 271 12.62 11.26 -10.70
CA ASN A 271 11.42 11.06 -11.51
C ASN A 271 10.47 10.12 -10.76
N ILE A 272 9.32 10.65 -10.34
CA ILE A 272 8.29 9.88 -9.63
C ILE A 272 6.93 10.11 -10.29
N ARG A 273 6.21 9.05 -10.57
CA ARG A 273 4.82 9.09 -11.04
C ARG A 273 3.95 8.10 -10.28
N LEU A 274 2.68 8.45 -10.13
CA LEU A 274 1.63 7.56 -9.66
C LEU A 274 0.89 6.99 -10.86
N VAL A 275 0.58 5.69 -10.79
CA VAL A 275 -0.15 5.00 -11.87
C VAL A 275 -1.29 4.17 -11.30
N PRO A 276 -2.46 4.12 -11.99
CA PRO A 276 -3.61 3.34 -11.54
C PRO A 276 -3.32 1.83 -11.60
N THR A 277 -2.48 1.41 -12.54
CA THR A 277 -2.17 0.01 -12.77
C THR A 277 -0.67 -0.19 -12.97
N LEU A 278 -0.16 -1.26 -12.38
CA LEU A 278 1.20 -1.76 -12.53
C LEU A 278 1.14 -3.28 -12.62
N ASP A 279 1.88 -3.86 -13.56
CA ASP A 279 1.88 -5.31 -13.78
C ASP A 279 2.25 -6.08 -12.49
N GLY A 280 1.43 -7.05 -12.14
CA GLY A 280 1.60 -7.87 -10.94
C GLY A 280 1.26 -7.17 -9.61
N SER A 281 0.89 -5.90 -9.58
CA SER A 281 0.59 -5.20 -8.34
C SER A 281 -0.78 -5.57 -7.76
N ALA A 282 -0.84 -5.81 -6.45
CA ALA A 282 -2.07 -5.97 -5.68
C ALA A 282 -2.83 -4.65 -5.44
N LYS A 283 -2.21 -3.50 -5.76
CA LYS A 283 -2.76 -2.15 -5.50
C LYS A 283 -3.48 -1.55 -6.72
N ASN A 284 -3.65 -2.31 -7.78
CA ASN A 284 -4.34 -1.84 -8.97
C ASN A 284 -5.80 -1.54 -8.68
N ALA A 285 -6.26 -0.34 -9.00
CA ALA A 285 -7.66 0.04 -8.89
C ALA A 285 -8.03 1.10 -9.94
N PRO A 286 -9.20 0.94 -10.62
CA PRO A 286 -9.67 1.91 -11.60
C PRO A 286 -10.27 3.18 -10.98
N TYR A 287 -10.79 3.08 -9.76
CA TYR A 287 -11.42 4.16 -9.01
C TYR A 287 -10.82 4.28 -7.61
N ASP A 288 -10.87 5.47 -7.06
CA ASP A 288 -10.55 5.71 -5.66
C ASP A 288 -11.74 5.39 -4.73
N GLU A 289 -11.57 5.59 -3.43
CA GLU A 289 -12.58 5.35 -2.39
C GLU A 289 -13.83 6.22 -2.50
N THR A 290 -13.81 7.29 -3.31
CA THR A 290 -14.95 8.19 -3.56
C THR A 290 -15.66 7.88 -4.88
N GLY A 291 -15.13 6.95 -5.67
CA GLY A 291 -15.64 6.57 -7.00
C GLY A 291 -15.12 7.45 -8.12
N MET A 292 -14.08 8.25 -7.88
CA MET A 292 -13.41 9.01 -8.93
C MET A 292 -12.41 8.13 -9.68
N PRO A 293 -12.32 8.24 -11.03
CA PRO A 293 -11.32 7.51 -11.80
C PRO A 293 -9.90 7.86 -11.36
N VAL A 294 -9.09 6.85 -11.10
CA VAL A 294 -7.66 7.04 -10.81
C VAL A 294 -6.92 7.25 -12.13
N ALA A 295 -6.18 8.35 -12.22
CA ALA A 295 -5.39 8.72 -13.40
C ALA A 295 -3.89 8.72 -13.09
N GLU A 296 -3.08 8.49 -14.11
CA GLU A 296 -1.63 8.68 -14.00
C GLU A 296 -1.30 10.13 -13.63
N ARG A 297 -0.29 10.29 -12.76
CA ARG A 297 0.14 11.60 -12.29
C ARG A 297 1.65 11.66 -12.09
N VAL A 298 2.30 12.57 -12.80
CA VAL A 298 3.73 12.86 -12.60
C VAL A 298 3.86 13.77 -11.37
N LEU A 299 4.54 13.28 -10.33
CA LEU A 299 4.82 14.07 -9.12
C LEU A 299 6.10 14.89 -9.29
N PHE A 300 7.16 14.21 -9.73
CA PHE A 300 8.45 14.82 -9.99
C PHE A 300 8.97 14.43 -11.37
N GLU A 301 9.50 15.40 -12.08
CA GLU A 301 10.23 15.23 -13.33
C GLU A 301 11.54 16.03 -13.25
N ASN A 302 12.67 15.31 -13.38
CA ASN A 302 14.00 15.88 -13.19
C ASN A 302 14.17 16.66 -11.87
N GLY A 303 13.63 16.10 -10.77
CA GLY A 303 13.65 16.71 -9.44
C GLY A 303 12.69 17.87 -9.23
N ILE A 304 11.99 18.34 -10.27
CA ILE A 304 11.04 19.45 -10.20
C ILE A 304 9.65 18.93 -9.91
N CYS A 305 8.98 19.46 -8.89
CA CYS A 305 7.60 19.13 -8.58
C CYS A 305 6.65 19.57 -9.70
N ARG A 306 5.87 18.62 -10.25
CA ARG A 306 4.93 18.86 -11.36
C ARG A 306 3.48 18.90 -10.90
N SER A 307 3.11 18.11 -9.92
CA SER A 307 1.73 18.05 -9.44
C SER A 307 1.62 17.55 -8.01
N TYR A 308 0.46 17.77 -7.43
CA TYR A 308 0.06 17.23 -6.13
C TYR A 308 -0.95 16.08 -6.31
N TRP A 309 -1.13 15.27 -5.29
CA TRP A 309 -2.12 14.20 -5.19
C TRP A 309 -2.78 14.23 -3.81
N GLY A 310 -3.93 13.59 -3.62
CA GLY A 310 -4.57 13.48 -2.31
C GLY A 310 -6.07 13.29 -2.36
N SER A 311 -6.69 13.27 -1.19
CA SER A 311 -8.14 13.16 -1.04
C SER A 311 -8.88 14.36 -1.64
N LEU A 312 -10.12 14.16 -2.05
CA LEU A 312 -10.98 15.20 -2.58
C LEU A 312 -11.10 16.41 -1.63
N GLN A 313 -11.20 16.15 -0.33
CA GLN A 313 -11.25 17.17 0.72
C GLN A 313 -10.03 18.09 0.68
N HIS A 314 -8.83 17.53 0.83
CA HIS A 314 -7.60 18.33 0.88
C HIS A 314 -7.25 18.94 -0.48
N ALA A 315 -7.57 18.23 -1.58
CA ALA A 315 -7.44 18.78 -2.93
C ALA A 315 -8.27 20.07 -3.08
N HIS A 316 -9.52 20.05 -2.60
CA HIS A 316 -10.38 21.23 -2.60
C HIS A 316 -9.77 22.39 -1.78
N TYR A 317 -9.24 22.12 -0.59
CA TYR A 317 -8.66 23.16 0.29
C TYR A 317 -7.46 23.89 -0.31
N ILE A 318 -6.67 23.19 -1.12
CA ILE A 318 -5.52 23.80 -1.81
C ILE A 318 -5.81 24.22 -3.26
N GLY A 319 -7.07 24.19 -3.68
CA GLY A 319 -7.49 24.64 -5.01
C GLY A 319 -7.11 23.71 -6.17
N MET A 320 -6.87 22.41 -5.90
CA MET A 320 -6.68 21.41 -6.96
C MET A 320 -8.01 21.13 -7.67
N LYS A 321 -7.96 21.03 -8.99
CA LYS A 321 -9.14 20.69 -9.81
C LYS A 321 -9.39 19.18 -9.87
N ASN A 322 -8.33 18.38 -9.85
CA ASN A 322 -8.38 16.93 -9.98
C ASN A 322 -7.64 16.30 -8.81
N THR A 323 -8.18 15.23 -8.30
CA THR A 323 -7.59 14.39 -7.26
C THR A 323 -7.17 13.04 -7.82
N THR A 324 -6.36 12.31 -7.10
CA THR A 324 -6.02 10.91 -7.36
C THR A 324 -5.48 10.27 -6.09
N SER A 325 -5.62 8.95 -5.98
CA SER A 325 -5.03 8.14 -4.91
C SER A 325 -3.61 7.72 -5.26
N MET A 326 -2.81 7.42 -4.25
CA MET A 326 -1.50 6.77 -4.41
C MET A 326 -1.68 5.26 -4.43
N ASN A 327 -2.02 4.69 -5.59
CA ASN A 327 -2.13 3.24 -5.74
C ASN A 327 -0.75 2.61 -5.95
N ASN A 328 -0.12 2.93 -7.07
CA ASN A 328 1.22 2.46 -7.41
C ASN A 328 2.13 3.65 -7.65
N MET A 329 3.30 3.62 -7.04
CA MET A 329 4.36 4.60 -7.25
C MET A 329 5.45 3.98 -8.10
N VAL A 330 5.82 4.66 -9.19
CA VAL A 330 6.94 4.29 -10.05
C VAL A 330 8.03 5.33 -9.90
N VAL A 331 9.23 4.87 -9.56
CA VAL A 331 10.44 5.69 -9.49
C VAL A 331 11.37 5.23 -10.59
N GLU A 332 11.80 6.14 -11.45
CA GLU A 332 12.75 5.82 -12.52
C GLU A 332 14.17 5.70 -11.96
N GLY A 333 14.99 4.85 -12.56
CA GLY A 333 16.39 4.70 -12.20
C GLY A 333 17.18 5.99 -12.43
N GLY A 334 18.23 6.17 -11.63
CA GLY A 334 19.18 7.26 -11.79
C GLY A 334 20.20 7.02 -12.89
N SER A 335 21.28 7.80 -12.88
CA SER A 335 22.34 7.78 -13.92
C SER A 335 23.26 6.58 -13.81
N LYS A 336 23.36 5.96 -12.63
CA LYS A 336 24.31 4.86 -12.36
C LYS A 336 23.60 3.52 -12.33
N THR A 337 24.25 2.50 -12.85
CA THR A 337 23.86 1.11 -12.69
C THR A 337 24.15 0.62 -11.27
N LEU A 338 23.49 -0.48 -10.88
CA LEU A 338 23.75 -1.10 -9.57
C LEU A 338 25.21 -1.54 -9.40
N ASP A 339 25.83 -2.06 -10.48
CA ASP A 339 27.25 -2.47 -10.46
C ASP A 339 28.18 -1.27 -10.26
N GLU A 340 27.89 -0.13 -10.88
CA GLU A 340 28.63 1.11 -10.67
C GLU A 340 28.48 1.62 -9.23
N LEU A 341 27.28 1.58 -8.64
CA LEU A 341 27.04 1.94 -7.23
C LEU A 341 27.84 1.03 -6.29
N ARG A 342 27.85 -0.29 -6.56
CA ARG A 342 28.57 -1.28 -5.75
C ARG A 342 30.09 -1.26 -5.95
N SER A 343 30.60 -0.59 -6.97
CA SER A 343 32.05 -0.46 -7.19
C SER A 343 32.75 0.54 -6.26
N MET A 344 32.01 1.39 -5.56
CA MET A 344 32.53 2.39 -4.62
C MET A 344 32.48 1.86 -3.18
N PRO A 345 33.37 2.33 -2.27
CA PRO A 345 33.24 1.99 -0.85
C PRO A 345 31.90 2.46 -0.29
N HIS A 346 31.16 1.58 0.35
CA HIS A 346 29.84 1.91 0.93
C HIS A 346 29.42 0.88 1.98
N ILE A 347 28.38 1.19 2.71
CA ILE A 347 27.61 0.23 3.51
C ILE A 347 26.29 -0.07 2.77
N GLU A 348 26.12 -1.26 2.26
CA GLU A 348 24.86 -1.70 1.68
C GLU A 348 23.96 -2.30 2.78
N ILE A 349 22.84 -1.62 3.09
CA ILE A 349 21.88 -2.08 4.09
C ILE A 349 20.74 -2.81 3.37
N THR A 350 20.59 -4.10 3.65
CA THR A 350 19.68 -4.98 2.91
C THR A 350 18.48 -5.45 3.72
N ASP A 351 18.56 -5.41 5.05
CA ASP A 351 17.51 -5.91 5.92
C ASP A 351 17.38 -5.08 7.20
N PHE A 352 16.16 -4.66 7.48
CA PHE A 352 15.76 -3.96 8.68
C PHE A 352 14.63 -4.73 9.38
N SER A 353 14.59 -4.73 10.72
CA SER A 353 13.39 -5.14 11.44
C SER A 353 12.33 -4.04 11.47
N ALA A 354 12.79 -2.80 11.49
CA ALA A 354 11.97 -1.61 11.35
C ALA A 354 12.82 -0.54 10.66
N PHE A 355 12.26 0.09 9.63
CA PHE A 355 12.81 1.29 9.00
C PHE A 355 11.70 2.33 8.95
N ASP A 356 11.96 3.46 9.59
CA ASP A 356 11.05 4.58 9.62
C ASP A 356 11.72 5.82 9.06
N MET A 357 10.95 6.59 8.32
CA MET A 357 11.38 7.87 7.78
C MET A 357 10.31 8.90 8.14
N ASP A 358 10.69 9.85 9.01
CA ASP A 358 9.81 10.94 9.41
C ASP A 358 9.42 11.76 8.17
N ALA A 359 8.14 11.76 7.88
CA ALA A 359 7.60 12.30 6.64
C ALA A 359 7.70 13.84 6.56
N VAL A 360 8.00 14.56 7.66
CA VAL A 360 8.13 16.02 7.70
C VAL A 360 9.61 16.43 7.71
N SER A 361 10.40 15.89 8.63
CA SER A 361 11.82 16.28 8.80
C SER A 361 12.72 15.61 7.76
N GLY A 362 12.40 14.39 7.32
CA GLY A 362 13.26 13.52 6.51
C GLY A 362 14.30 12.77 7.36
N THR A 363 14.22 12.86 8.70
CA THR A 363 15.06 12.03 9.57
C THR A 363 14.66 10.57 9.39
N CYS A 364 15.62 9.72 9.12
CA CYS A 364 15.39 8.28 9.04
C CYS A 364 16.15 7.54 10.13
N GLY A 365 15.58 6.43 10.55
CA GLY A 365 16.16 5.52 11.52
C GLY A 365 15.64 4.13 11.35
N GLY A 366 16.38 3.15 11.84
CA GLY A 366 15.95 1.77 11.74
C GLY A 366 16.85 0.84 12.49
N GLU A 367 16.34 -0.33 12.83
CA GLU A 367 17.13 -1.40 13.39
C GLU A 367 17.66 -2.28 12.26
N ILE A 368 18.93 -2.12 11.93
CA ILE A 368 19.61 -2.89 10.88
C ILE A 368 19.75 -4.34 11.33
N ARG A 369 19.27 -5.26 10.52
CA ARG A 369 19.41 -6.71 10.73
C ARG A 369 20.50 -7.33 9.88
N LEU A 370 20.78 -6.72 8.71
CA LEU A 370 21.84 -7.15 7.83
C LEU A 370 22.34 -5.98 6.99
N ALA A 371 23.67 -5.81 7.00
CA ALA A 371 24.35 -4.90 6.10
C ALA A 371 25.65 -5.54 5.60
N TYR A 372 26.20 -4.99 4.53
CA TYR A 372 27.51 -5.38 3.98
C TYR A 372 28.39 -4.14 3.89
N GLU A 373 29.57 -4.21 4.51
CA GLU A 373 30.58 -3.17 4.35
C GLU A 373 31.47 -3.52 3.18
N LEU A 374 31.45 -2.67 2.12
CA LEU A 374 32.36 -2.81 0.98
C LEU A 374 33.45 -1.74 1.09
N SER A 375 34.71 -2.20 1.13
CA SER A 375 35.87 -1.35 1.08
C SER A 375 36.76 -1.70 -0.10
N LEU A 376 37.57 -0.74 -0.57
CA LEU A 376 38.52 -0.97 -1.66
C LEU A 376 39.58 -2.04 -1.36
N ILE A 377 39.68 -2.52 -0.11
CA ILE A 377 40.75 -3.43 0.36
C ILE A 377 40.18 -4.82 0.74
N HIS A 378 38.85 -4.94 0.96
CA HIS A 378 38.23 -6.19 1.43
C HIS A 378 36.96 -6.50 0.64
N ILE A 379 36.82 -7.75 0.21
CA ILE A 379 35.57 -8.35 -0.25
C ILE A 379 34.61 -8.38 0.94
N SER A 380 33.38 -7.93 0.74
CA SER A 380 32.32 -7.73 1.70
C SER A 380 32.23 -8.75 2.85
N GLU A 381 32.30 -8.28 4.10
CA GLU A 381 31.90 -9.06 5.26
C GLU A 381 30.51 -8.63 5.71
N PRO A 382 29.59 -9.59 5.97
CA PRO A 382 28.27 -9.26 6.50
C PRO A 382 28.39 -8.70 7.92
N THR A 383 27.66 -7.63 8.22
CA THR A 383 27.64 -6.95 9.54
C THR A 383 26.22 -6.86 10.08
N ARG A 384 26.09 -6.78 11.39
CA ARG A 384 24.84 -6.58 12.15
C ARG A 384 24.73 -5.15 12.66
#